data_892f3608aa91a7bc9c5a2e3080be754d
#
_entry.id   892f3608aa91a7bc9c5a2e3080be754d
#
_cell.length_a   1.000
_cell.length_b   1.000
_cell.length_c   1.000
_cell.angle_alpha   90.00
_cell.angle_beta   90.00
_cell.angle_gamma   90.00
#
_symmetry.space_group_name_H-M   'P 1'
#
loop_
_entity.id
_entity.type
_entity.pdbx_description
1 polymer ?
#
loop_
_entity_poly.entity_id
_entity_poly.type
_entity_poly.pdbx_seq_one_letter_code
_entity_poly.pdbx_strand_id
1 'polypeptide(L)'
;MSGISPRGAALAGAGLLLAGAASFMGGWAFLSLGFVIGMAHALEADHLAAVAAMTDRRDGRRALIARGAFWGLGHTLALFAICTTVVLLGLSISGRAEAALELVVGLMIAALGLRVLWRMHRERIHIHVHEHDGHRHLHAHTHSGERPHAQDHGHRHRVGRGELATMGVGLVHGAAGSAGLLVLTVAATESIGQSLAYFAIFGVGSMVGMAALSAVLSLPLSQVQRGAGWMKSAVSLAIAGLALFIGGGLALESLPGLQAAPL
;
A
#
# COMPACT_ATOMS: atom_id res chain seq x y z
N MET A 1 27.51 -0.64 -23.21
CA MET A 1 26.14 -0.96 -23.61
C MET A 1 25.35 -1.18 -22.33
N SER A 2 24.71 -0.13 -21.83
CA SER A 2 23.89 -0.17 -20.62
C SER A 2 22.58 -0.87 -20.94
N GLY A 3 22.42 -2.11 -20.47
CA GLY A 3 21.18 -2.86 -20.61
C GLY A 3 20.06 -2.16 -19.82
N ILE A 4 19.01 -1.78 -20.53
CA ILE A 4 17.76 -1.31 -19.91
C ILE A 4 17.24 -2.43 -19.01
N SER A 5 16.95 -2.12 -17.75
CA SER A 5 16.39 -3.10 -16.82
C SER A 5 15.06 -3.65 -17.38
N PRO A 6 14.68 -4.90 -17.07
CA PRO A 6 13.40 -5.47 -17.54
C PRO A 6 12.19 -4.60 -17.16
N ARG A 7 12.23 -3.93 -16.00
CA ARG A 7 11.22 -2.95 -15.57
C ARG A 7 11.25 -1.69 -16.45
N GLY A 8 12.43 -1.16 -16.77
CA GLY A 8 12.58 0.00 -17.65
C GLY A 8 12.08 -0.28 -19.07
N ALA A 9 12.30 -1.49 -19.58
CA ALA A 9 11.79 -1.91 -20.88
C ALA A 9 10.26 -2.06 -20.89
N ALA A 10 9.69 -2.60 -19.81
CA ALA A 10 8.23 -2.73 -19.66
C ALA A 10 7.55 -1.34 -19.54
N LEU A 11 8.15 -0.41 -18.78
CA LEU A 11 7.66 0.97 -18.65
C LEU A 11 7.74 1.73 -19.98
N ALA A 12 8.84 1.60 -20.72
CA ALA A 12 8.97 2.21 -22.04
C ALA A 12 7.95 1.65 -23.05
N GLY A 13 7.71 0.33 -23.05
CA GLY A 13 6.68 -0.30 -23.86
C GLY A 13 5.27 0.15 -23.53
N ALA A 14 4.95 0.26 -22.23
CA ALA A 14 3.67 0.77 -21.77
C ALA A 14 3.50 2.26 -22.13
N GLY A 15 4.56 3.07 -22.04
CA GLY A 15 4.54 4.48 -22.45
C GLY A 15 4.22 4.67 -23.93
N LEU A 16 4.81 3.87 -24.79
CA LEU A 16 4.52 3.88 -26.24
C LEU A 16 3.08 3.48 -26.56
N LEU A 17 2.53 2.49 -25.86
CA LEU A 17 1.13 2.07 -26.01
C LEU A 17 0.17 3.17 -25.58
N LEU A 18 0.47 3.85 -24.44
CA LEU A 18 -0.35 4.97 -23.95
C LEU A 18 -0.25 6.19 -24.85
N ALA A 19 0.91 6.52 -25.41
CA ALA A 19 1.08 7.60 -26.36
C ALA A 19 0.27 7.34 -27.64
N GLY A 20 0.30 6.11 -28.16
CA GLY A 20 -0.54 5.69 -29.27
C GLY A 20 -2.03 5.77 -28.98
N ALA A 21 -2.43 5.37 -27.77
CA ALA A 21 -3.81 5.46 -27.30
C ALA A 21 -4.27 6.92 -27.12
N ALA A 22 -3.44 7.79 -26.57
CA ALA A 22 -3.75 9.20 -26.38
C ALA A 22 -3.99 9.97 -27.69
N SER A 23 -3.20 9.65 -28.73
CA SER A 23 -3.35 10.23 -30.07
C SER A 23 -4.59 9.75 -30.81
N PHE A 24 -5.06 8.53 -30.50
CA PHE A 24 -6.23 7.89 -31.14
C PHE A 24 -7.53 8.14 -30.35
N MET A 25 -7.45 8.33 -29.05
CA MET A 25 -8.59 8.51 -28.15
C MET A 25 -8.79 9.99 -27.86
N GLY A 26 -10.03 10.50 -27.99
CA GLY A 26 -10.35 11.85 -27.52
C GLY A 26 -9.96 12.05 -26.05
N GLY A 27 -9.68 13.28 -25.61
CA GLY A 27 -9.13 13.58 -24.28
C GLY A 27 -9.89 12.97 -23.10
N TRP A 28 -11.21 12.78 -23.20
CA TRP A 28 -12.03 12.13 -22.18
C TRP A 28 -11.73 10.64 -22.01
N ALA A 29 -11.47 9.95 -23.12
CA ALA A 29 -11.12 8.53 -23.06
C ALA A 29 -9.73 8.31 -22.43
N PHE A 30 -8.79 9.22 -22.68
CA PHE A 30 -7.46 9.21 -22.04
C PHE A 30 -7.56 9.42 -20.53
N LEU A 31 -8.38 10.38 -20.07
CA LEU A 31 -8.61 10.62 -18.65
C LEU A 31 -9.33 9.43 -17.98
N SER A 32 -10.32 8.85 -18.66
CA SER A 32 -11.01 7.64 -18.16
C SER A 32 -10.05 6.46 -17.99
N LEU A 33 -9.10 6.30 -18.92
CA LEU A 33 -8.04 5.31 -18.81
C LEU A 33 -7.15 5.58 -17.59
N GLY A 34 -6.79 6.85 -17.32
CA GLY A 34 -6.05 7.26 -16.13
C GLY A 34 -6.76 6.84 -14.83
N PHE A 35 -8.08 7.03 -14.76
CA PHE A 35 -8.87 6.59 -13.62
C PHE A 35 -8.81 5.07 -13.42
N VAL A 36 -9.02 4.30 -14.49
CA VAL A 36 -9.00 2.83 -14.43
C VAL A 36 -7.62 2.30 -14.05
N ILE A 37 -6.55 2.88 -14.64
CA ILE A 37 -5.17 2.51 -14.29
C ILE A 37 -4.89 2.88 -12.83
N GLY A 38 -5.34 4.03 -12.36
CA GLY A 38 -5.22 4.42 -10.95
C GLY A 38 -5.92 3.44 -10.01
N MET A 39 -7.12 2.97 -10.36
CA MET A 39 -7.78 1.91 -9.59
C MET A 39 -7.02 0.59 -9.61
N ALA A 40 -6.50 0.20 -10.77
CA ALA A 40 -5.73 -1.04 -10.91
C ALA A 40 -4.39 -0.99 -10.15
N HIS A 41 -3.76 0.18 -10.07
CA HIS A 41 -2.55 0.43 -9.29
C HIS A 41 -2.71 0.04 -7.81
N ALA A 42 -3.88 0.23 -7.22
CA ALA A 42 -4.16 -0.20 -5.85
C ALA A 42 -4.07 -1.73 -5.65
N LEU A 43 -4.05 -2.54 -6.72
CA LEU A 43 -3.92 -4.00 -6.67
C LEU A 43 -2.47 -4.48 -6.77
N GLU A 44 -1.49 -3.59 -6.84
CA GLU A 44 -0.08 -3.95 -6.84
C GLU A 44 0.30 -4.64 -5.52
N ALA A 45 1.29 -5.53 -5.58
CA ALA A 45 1.61 -6.43 -4.48
C ALA A 45 2.04 -5.69 -3.20
N ASP A 46 2.76 -4.59 -3.34
CA ASP A 46 3.20 -3.71 -2.25
C ASP A 46 2.02 -2.99 -1.57
N HIS A 47 1.02 -2.56 -2.34
CA HIS A 47 -0.22 -1.98 -1.84
C HIS A 47 -1.06 -3.02 -1.08
N LEU A 48 -1.19 -4.23 -1.64
CA LEU A 48 -1.87 -5.35 -0.98
C LEU A 48 -1.20 -5.71 0.36
N ALA A 49 0.13 -5.79 0.38
CA ALA A 49 0.90 -6.08 1.59
C ALA A 49 0.75 -4.97 2.65
N ALA A 50 0.82 -3.70 2.22
CA ALA A 50 0.66 -2.55 3.11
C ALA A 50 -0.74 -2.50 3.74
N VAL A 51 -1.81 -2.62 2.94
CA VAL A 51 -3.20 -2.63 3.45
C VAL A 51 -3.41 -3.78 4.43
N ALA A 52 -2.98 -4.99 4.06
CA ALA A 52 -3.13 -6.16 4.91
C ALA A 52 -2.40 -5.98 6.27
N ALA A 53 -1.17 -5.44 6.24
CA ALA A 53 -0.37 -5.21 7.44
C ALA A 53 -0.88 -4.04 8.31
N MET A 54 -1.51 -3.02 7.71
CA MET A 54 -2.12 -1.90 8.43
C MET A 54 -3.47 -2.24 9.07
N THR A 55 -4.12 -3.32 8.62
CA THR A 55 -5.44 -3.71 9.12
C THR A 55 -5.35 -4.15 10.58
N ASP A 56 -6.16 -3.54 11.45
CA ASP A 56 -6.33 -4.00 12.83
C ASP A 56 -7.56 -4.91 12.93
N ARG A 57 -7.40 -6.00 13.66
CA ARG A 57 -8.47 -6.99 13.88
C ARG A 57 -9.65 -6.43 14.67
N ARG A 58 -9.45 -5.32 15.39
CA ARG A 58 -10.47 -4.66 16.21
C ARG A 58 -11.30 -3.65 15.43
N ASP A 59 -10.91 -3.36 14.18
CA ASP A 59 -11.56 -2.35 13.38
C ASP A 59 -12.83 -2.88 12.73
N GLY A 60 -13.89 -2.11 12.84
CA GLY A 60 -15.10 -2.34 12.06
C GLY A 60 -14.88 -1.99 10.58
N ARG A 61 -15.72 -2.54 9.69
CA ARG A 61 -15.64 -2.34 8.24
C ARG A 61 -15.51 -0.87 7.82
N ARG A 62 -16.27 0.03 8.48
CA ARG A 62 -16.21 1.47 8.19
C ARG A 62 -14.86 2.08 8.49
N ALA A 63 -14.22 1.67 9.59
CA ALA A 63 -12.88 2.13 9.96
C ALA A 63 -11.82 1.64 8.97
N LEU A 64 -11.94 0.41 8.48
CA LEU A 64 -11.03 -0.14 7.46
C LEU A 64 -11.14 0.60 6.14
N ILE A 65 -12.36 0.90 5.67
CA ILE A 65 -12.59 1.69 4.45
C ILE A 65 -12.04 3.11 4.62
N ALA A 66 -12.30 3.76 5.77
CA ALA A 66 -11.75 5.09 6.05
C ALA A 66 -10.22 5.09 6.03
N ARG A 67 -9.57 4.08 6.63
CA ARG A 67 -8.10 3.95 6.55
C ARG A 67 -7.60 3.80 5.12
N GLY A 68 -8.25 2.96 4.30
CA GLY A 68 -7.91 2.85 2.89
C GLY A 68 -8.05 4.18 2.13
N ALA A 69 -9.11 4.95 2.42
CA ALA A 69 -9.32 6.27 1.84
C ALA A 69 -8.26 7.28 2.29
N PHE A 70 -7.93 7.36 3.59
CA PHE A 70 -6.88 8.26 4.10
C PHE A 70 -5.49 7.87 3.60
N TRP A 71 -5.21 6.58 3.49
CA TRP A 71 -3.98 6.10 2.89
C TRP A 71 -3.90 6.49 1.41
N GLY A 72 -4.97 6.25 0.63
CA GLY A 72 -5.08 6.65 -0.77
C GLY A 72 -4.98 8.16 -0.94
N LEU A 73 -5.53 8.95 -0.02
CA LEU A 73 -5.39 10.41 -0.03
C LEU A 73 -3.93 10.84 0.13
N GLY A 74 -3.23 10.28 1.13
CA GLY A 74 -1.80 10.56 1.32
C GLY A 74 -0.97 10.17 0.10
N HIS A 75 -1.21 8.98 -0.44
CA HIS A 75 -0.55 8.48 -1.66
C HIS A 75 -0.78 9.43 -2.85
N THR A 76 -2.03 9.79 -3.11
CA THR A 76 -2.40 10.70 -4.19
C THR A 76 -1.77 12.08 -4.04
N LEU A 77 -1.76 12.63 -2.81
CA LEU A 77 -1.16 13.94 -2.55
C LEU A 77 0.34 13.94 -2.82
N ALA A 78 1.08 12.93 -2.37
CA ALA A 78 2.52 12.81 -2.61
C ALA A 78 2.82 12.66 -4.10
N LEU A 79 2.13 11.73 -4.76
CA LEU A 79 2.27 11.46 -6.18
C LEU A 79 1.97 12.72 -7.00
N PHE A 80 0.83 13.37 -6.75
CA PHE A 80 0.43 14.59 -7.46
C PHE A 80 1.44 15.73 -7.24
N ALA A 81 1.90 15.94 -6.00
CA ALA A 81 2.87 16.98 -5.69
C ALA A 81 4.21 16.75 -6.40
N ILE A 82 4.75 15.53 -6.35
CA ILE A 82 6.02 15.21 -7.00
C ILE A 82 5.89 15.30 -8.52
N CYS A 83 4.88 14.64 -9.11
CA CYS A 83 4.68 14.65 -10.56
C CYS A 83 4.45 16.07 -11.10
N THR A 84 3.64 16.87 -10.41
CA THR A 84 3.41 18.27 -10.78
C THR A 84 4.70 19.07 -10.72
N THR A 85 5.47 18.94 -9.64
CA THR A 85 6.74 19.68 -9.48
C THR A 85 7.72 19.33 -10.59
N VAL A 86 7.88 18.04 -10.89
CA VAL A 86 8.79 17.57 -11.94
C VAL A 86 8.37 18.09 -13.31
N VAL A 87 7.07 18.02 -13.65
CA VAL A 87 6.57 18.49 -14.95
C VAL A 87 6.68 20.00 -15.09
N LEU A 88 6.30 20.77 -14.04
CA LEU A 88 6.35 22.24 -14.10
C LEU A 88 7.77 22.79 -14.17
N LEU A 89 8.72 22.14 -13.51
CA LEU A 89 10.12 22.58 -13.49
C LEU A 89 10.97 21.93 -14.58
N GLY A 90 10.40 21.05 -15.40
CA GLY A 90 11.13 20.32 -16.44
C GLY A 90 12.25 19.43 -15.88
N LEU A 91 12.07 18.90 -14.66
CA LEU A 91 13.05 18.07 -13.98
C LEU A 91 12.93 16.61 -14.45
N SER A 92 13.95 15.83 -14.13
CA SER A 92 13.93 14.35 -14.23
C SER A 92 14.23 13.75 -12.86
N ILE A 93 13.60 12.65 -12.52
CA ILE A 93 13.96 11.88 -11.33
C ILE A 93 15.17 11.03 -11.68
N SER A 94 16.30 11.23 -10.98
CA SER A 94 17.48 10.39 -11.19
C SER A 94 17.21 8.96 -10.69
N GLY A 95 17.82 7.97 -11.36
CA GLY A 95 17.69 6.55 -10.95
C GLY A 95 18.11 6.30 -9.50
N ARG A 96 19.06 7.11 -8.97
CA ARG A 96 19.44 7.04 -7.55
C ARG A 96 18.32 7.54 -6.63
N ALA A 97 17.62 8.62 -7.01
CA ALA A 97 16.50 9.13 -6.23
C ALA A 97 15.33 8.13 -6.24
N GLU A 98 15.04 7.53 -7.39
CA GLU A 98 14.04 6.46 -7.53
C GLU A 98 14.39 5.27 -6.63
N ALA A 99 15.62 4.76 -6.70
CA ALA A 99 16.09 3.66 -5.86
C ALA A 99 16.03 3.99 -4.35
N ALA A 100 16.33 5.24 -3.98
CA ALA A 100 16.22 5.68 -2.58
C ALA A 100 14.76 5.68 -2.10
N LEU A 101 13.83 6.13 -2.92
CA LEU A 101 12.41 6.12 -2.60
C LEU A 101 11.86 4.68 -2.51
N GLU A 102 12.24 3.80 -3.44
CA GLU A 102 11.88 2.38 -3.40
C GLU A 102 12.43 1.69 -2.13
N LEU A 103 13.68 1.98 -1.74
CA LEU A 103 14.25 1.47 -0.49
C LEU A 103 13.42 1.89 0.72
N VAL A 104 13.06 3.17 0.80
CA VAL A 104 12.25 3.70 1.91
C VAL A 104 10.90 2.99 1.99
N VAL A 105 10.23 2.78 0.86
CA VAL A 105 8.95 2.05 0.83
C VAL A 105 9.14 0.58 1.18
N GLY A 106 10.17 -0.08 0.65
CA GLY A 106 10.48 -1.46 1.02
C GLY A 106 10.68 -1.64 2.52
N LEU A 107 11.49 -0.76 3.13
CA LEU A 107 11.71 -0.75 4.58
C LEU A 107 10.43 -0.43 5.37
N MET A 108 9.60 0.48 4.88
CA MET A 108 8.31 0.81 5.51
C MET A 108 7.38 -0.40 5.52
N ILE A 109 7.23 -1.12 4.40
CA ILE A 109 6.38 -2.31 4.31
C ILE A 109 6.93 -3.43 5.21
N ALA A 110 8.25 -3.63 5.23
CA ALA A 110 8.89 -4.59 6.14
C ALA A 110 8.64 -4.23 7.61
N ALA A 111 8.75 -2.95 7.97
CA ALA A 111 8.44 -2.46 9.32
C ALA A 111 6.97 -2.69 9.71
N LEU A 112 6.03 -2.55 8.78
CA LEU A 112 4.62 -2.90 8.99
C LEU A 112 4.46 -4.41 9.25
N GLY A 113 5.16 -5.26 8.50
CA GLY A 113 5.20 -6.71 8.74
C GLY A 113 5.76 -7.07 10.13
N LEU A 114 6.89 -6.45 10.52
CA LEU A 114 7.48 -6.60 11.85
C LEU A 114 6.53 -6.14 12.96
N ARG A 115 5.81 -5.04 12.74
CA ARG A 115 4.79 -4.56 13.68
C ARG A 115 3.67 -5.59 13.89
N VAL A 116 3.24 -6.29 12.84
CA VAL A 116 2.26 -7.39 12.96
C VAL A 116 2.81 -8.51 13.84
N LEU A 117 4.07 -8.95 13.61
CA LEU A 117 4.73 -9.98 14.42
C LEU A 117 4.88 -9.55 15.89
N TRP A 118 5.33 -8.31 16.10
CA TRP A 118 5.47 -7.76 17.46
C TRP A 118 4.14 -7.70 18.21
N ARG A 119 3.05 -7.33 17.53
CA ARG A 119 1.71 -7.33 18.11
C ARG A 119 1.28 -8.75 18.49
N MET A 120 1.50 -9.74 17.62
CA MET A 120 1.23 -11.14 17.90
C MET A 120 2.00 -11.61 19.14
N HIS A 121 3.27 -11.27 19.24
CA HIS A 121 4.09 -11.62 20.40
C HIS A 121 3.59 -10.96 21.71
N ARG A 122 3.21 -9.66 21.64
CA ARG A 122 2.68 -8.94 22.81
C ARG A 122 1.32 -9.46 23.28
N GLU A 123 0.47 -9.85 22.36
CA GLU A 123 -0.86 -10.41 22.68
C GLU A 123 -0.74 -11.82 23.28
N ARG A 124 0.48 -12.34 23.43
CA ARG A 124 0.79 -13.66 24.00
C ARG A 124 -0.19 -14.73 23.50
N ILE A 125 -0.30 -14.88 22.19
CA ILE A 125 -1.08 -15.93 21.58
C ILE A 125 -0.30 -17.22 21.81
N HIS A 126 -0.63 -17.93 22.88
CA HIS A 126 -0.07 -19.24 23.17
C HIS A 126 -0.94 -20.31 22.52
N ILE A 127 -0.31 -21.21 21.77
CA ILE A 127 -0.95 -22.40 21.24
C ILE A 127 -0.62 -23.51 22.24
N HIS A 128 -1.63 -24.00 22.97
CA HIS A 128 -1.47 -25.12 23.88
C HIS A 128 -2.30 -26.31 23.43
N VAL A 129 -1.75 -27.48 23.63
CA VAL A 129 -2.50 -28.73 23.55
C VAL A 129 -2.99 -29.02 24.96
N HIS A 130 -4.29 -29.01 25.19
CA HIS A 130 -4.88 -29.45 26.45
C HIS A 130 -5.64 -30.74 26.24
N GLU A 131 -5.62 -31.56 27.28
CA GLU A 131 -6.39 -32.79 27.38
C GLU A 131 -7.42 -32.62 28.52
N HIS A 132 -8.71 -32.54 28.15
CA HIS A 132 -9.81 -32.58 29.09
C HIS A 132 -10.74 -33.73 28.70
N ASP A 133 -11.16 -34.51 29.66
CA ASP A 133 -12.12 -35.62 29.48
C ASP A 133 -11.72 -36.64 28.38
N GLY A 134 -10.42 -36.91 28.25
CA GLY A 134 -9.92 -37.90 27.29
C GLY A 134 -9.86 -37.41 25.84
N HIS A 135 -10.12 -36.14 25.55
CA HIS A 135 -10.01 -35.54 24.22
C HIS A 135 -8.86 -34.56 24.16
N ARG A 136 -7.88 -34.84 23.29
CA ARG A 136 -6.82 -33.89 22.93
C ARG A 136 -7.32 -32.94 21.86
N HIS A 137 -7.31 -31.63 22.15
CA HIS A 137 -7.62 -30.60 21.16
C HIS A 137 -6.62 -29.45 21.23
N LEU A 138 -6.35 -28.86 20.09
CA LEU A 138 -5.49 -27.71 19.93
C LEU A 138 -6.35 -26.45 19.99
N HIS A 139 -6.12 -25.56 20.96
CA HIS A 139 -6.73 -24.26 20.95
C HIS A 139 -5.74 -23.15 21.32
N ALA A 140 -5.95 -21.97 20.74
CA ALA A 140 -5.19 -20.79 21.06
C ALA A 140 -6.08 -19.83 21.85
N HIS A 141 -5.60 -19.37 22.99
CA HIS A 141 -6.28 -18.34 23.77
C HIS A 141 -5.32 -17.22 24.18
N THR A 142 -5.87 -16.05 24.36
CA THR A 142 -5.12 -14.89 24.84
C THR A 142 -5.42 -14.67 26.33
N HIS A 143 -4.38 -14.65 27.13
CA HIS A 143 -4.47 -14.14 28.50
C HIS A 143 -4.40 -12.61 28.45
N SER A 144 -5.47 -11.93 28.07
CA SER A 144 -5.66 -10.53 28.46
C SER A 144 -6.05 -10.58 29.92
N GLY A 145 -5.15 -10.17 30.82
CA GLY A 145 -5.44 -10.09 32.25
C GLY A 145 -6.77 -9.40 32.49
N GLU A 146 -7.60 -10.01 33.28
CA GLU A 146 -8.83 -9.44 33.80
C GLU A 146 -8.48 -8.09 34.46
N ARG A 147 -8.70 -7.01 33.75
CA ARG A 147 -8.87 -5.71 34.38
C ARG A 147 -10.34 -5.63 34.79
N PRO A 148 -10.64 -5.27 36.06
CA PRO A 148 -12.03 -5.08 36.51
C PRO A 148 -12.74 -4.14 35.53
N HIS A 149 -13.99 -4.44 35.23
CA HIS A 149 -14.85 -3.60 34.42
C HIS A 149 -14.83 -2.15 34.95
N ALA A 150 -13.97 -1.33 34.39
CA ALA A 150 -14.08 0.11 34.52
C ALA A 150 -15.11 0.56 33.50
N GLN A 151 -16.15 1.13 34.07
CA GLN A 151 -17.33 1.72 33.49
C GLN A 151 -17.11 2.38 32.11
N ASP A 152 -18.09 2.14 31.28
CA ASP A 152 -18.53 2.89 30.10
C ASP A 152 -17.98 4.33 30.03
N HIS A 153 -16.87 4.48 29.36
CA HIS A 153 -16.39 5.80 28.96
C HIS A 153 -16.75 5.98 27.50
N GLY A 154 -17.78 6.82 27.32
CA GLY A 154 -18.30 7.24 26.04
C GLY A 154 -17.21 7.29 24.97
N HIS A 155 -17.40 6.50 23.94
CA HIS A 155 -16.56 6.46 22.74
C HIS A 155 -16.60 7.83 22.05
N ARG A 156 -15.85 8.79 22.60
CA ARG A 156 -15.40 9.92 21.78
C ARG A 156 -14.48 9.33 20.72
N HIS A 157 -15.02 9.14 19.55
CA HIS A 157 -14.28 8.87 18.35
C HIS A 157 -13.20 9.95 18.22
N ARG A 158 -12.01 9.69 18.71
CA ARG A 158 -10.81 10.44 18.38
C ARG A 158 -10.42 10.02 16.95
N VAL A 159 -11.26 10.45 15.99
CA VAL A 159 -10.91 10.53 14.59
C VAL A 159 -9.70 11.45 14.54
N GLY A 160 -8.54 10.96 14.27
CA GLY A 160 -7.39 11.81 14.07
C GLY A 160 -6.02 11.15 14.12
N ARG A 161 -5.70 10.31 15.08
CA ARG A 161 -4.32 9.77 15.17
C ARG A 161 -4.09 8.55 14.28
N GLY A 162 -5.08 7.68 14.13
CA GLY A 162 -4.97 6.48 13.30
C GLY A 162 -5.01 6.81 11.82
N GLU A 163 -5.94 7.67 11.42
CA GLU A 163 -6.12 8.14 10.05
C GLU A 163 -4.93 8.97 9.58
N LEU A 164 -4.42 9.90 10.40
CA LEU A 164 -3.24 10.69 10.08
C LEU A 164 -1.99 9.82 9.93
N ALA A 165 -1.81 8.81 10.78
CA ALA A 165 -0.71 7.87 10.65
C ALA A 165 -0.80 7.07 9.34
N THR A 166 -2.02 6.64 8.97
CA THR A 166 -2.26 5.92 7.72
C THR A 166 -2.04 6.82 6.50
N MET A 167 -2.45 8.08 6.57
CA MET A 167 -2.15 9.08 5.54
C MET A 167 -0.63 9.31 5.40
N GLY A 168 0.12 9.34 6.51
CA GLY A 168 1.57 9.43 6.50
C GLY A 168 2.24 8.25 5.78
N VAL A 169 1.74 7.02 6.03
CA VAL A 169 2.18 5.83 5.28
C VAL A 169 1.88 5.99 3.78
N GLY A 170 0.69 6.55 3.44
CA GLY A 170 0.31 6.84 2.06
C GLY A 170 1.23 7.86 1.39
N LEU A 171 1.60 8.93 2.08
CA LEU A 171 2.54 9.95 1.57
C LEU A 171 3.89 9.33 1.21
N VAL A 172 4.46 8.51 2.08
CA VAL A 172 5.74 7.82 1.83
C VAL A 172 5.61 6.86 0.64
N HIS A 173 4.53 6.10 0.58
CA HIS A 173 4.28 5.13 -0.48
C HIS A 173 4.11 5.80 -1.85
N GLY A 174 3.31 6.88 -1.91
CA GLY A 174 3.06 7.62 -3.14
C GLY A 174 4.30 8.31 -3.70
N ALA A 175 5.25 8.67 -2.84
CA ALA A 175 6.50 9.28 -3.28
C ALA A 175 7.35 8.32 -4.14
N ALA A 176 7.37 7.03 -3.85
CA ALA A 176 8.13 6.04 -4.61
C ALA A 176 7.46 5.67 -5.95
N GLY A 177 6.11 5.61 -5.98
CA GLY A 177 5.36 5.29 -7.19
C GLY A 177 5.38 6.39 -8.27
N SER A 178 5.91 7.58 -7.97
CA SER A 178 5.82 8.74 -8.84
C SER A 178 6.64 8.65 -10.13
N ALA A 179 7.81 7.99 -10.11
CA ALA A 179 8.73 7.96 -11.23
C ALA A 179 8.14 7.24 -12.47
N GLY A 180 7.56 6.06 -12.27
CA GLY A 180 6.93 5.30 -13.36
C GLY A 180 5.74 6.05 -13.98
N LEU A 181 4.90 6.66 -13.16
CA LEU A 181 3.75 7.44 -13.63
C LEU A 181 4.19 8.68 -14.42
N LEU A 182 5.26 9.36 -13.97
CA LEU A 182 5.83 10.51 -14.68
C LEU A 182 6.28 10.14 -16.08
N VAL A 183 7.10 9.09 -16.21
CA VAL A 183 7.60 8.63 -17.51
C VAL A 183 6.45 8.30 -18.46
N LEU A 184 5.45 7.56 -17.97
CA LEU A 184 4.27 7.19 -18.77
C LEU A 184 3.48 8.42 -19.21
N THR A 185 3.24 9.37 -18.29
CA THR A 185 2.40 10.54 -18.59
C THR A 185 3.09 11.54 -19.49
N VAL A 186 4.37 11.84 -19.23
CA VAL A 186 5.14 12.79 -20.08
C VAL A 186 5.29 12.25 -21.50
N ALA A 187 5.47 10.93 -21.66
CA ALA A 187 5.53 10.30 -22.97
C ALA A 187 4.18 10.30 -23.73
N ALA A 188 3.06 10.38 -23.00
CA ALA A 188 1.71 10.25 -23.56
C ALA A 188 0.95 11.59 -23.73
N THR A 189 1.47 12.69 -23.18
CA THR A 189 0.76 13.98 -23.18
C THR A 189 1.52 15.05 -23.99
N GLU A 190 0.76 15.88 -24.71
CA GLU A 190 1.30 16.98 -25.50
C GLU A 190 1.32 18.31 -24.74
N SER A 191 0.69 18.39 -23.57
CA SER A 191 0.59 19.60 -22.78
C SER A 191 0.66 19.36 -21.27
N ILE A 192 1.22 20.33 -20.55
CA ILE A 192 1.28 20.34 -19.08
C ILE A 192 -0.12 20.18 -18.48
N GLY A 193 -1.13 20.84 -19.06
CA GLY A 193 -2.51 20.77 -18.57
C GLY A 193 -3.07 19.35 -18.65
N GLN A 194 -2.79 18.62 -19.73
CA GLN A 194 -3.18 17.19 -19.86
C GLN A 194 -2.46 16.31 -18.84
N SER A 195 -1.16 16.53 -18.61
CA SER A 195 -0.39 15.80 -17.61
C SER A 195 -0.98 15.98 -16.20
N LEU A 196 -1.26 17.24 -15.82
CA LEU A 196 -1.85 17.55 -14.51
C LEU A 196 -3.25 16.94 -14.33
N ALA A 197 -4.09 17.03 -15.38
CA ALA A 197 -5.41 16.41 -15.37
C ALA A 197 -5.30 14.89 -15.21
N TYR A 198 -4.38 14.25 -15.91
CA TYR A 198 -4.13 12.82 -15.81
C TYR A 198 -3.68 12.42 -14.39
N PHE A 199 -2.72 13.15 -13.79
CA PHE A 199 -2.28 12.88 -12.42
C PHE A 199 -3.42 13.00 -11.41
N ALA A 200 -4.27 14.02 -11.56
CA ALA A 200 -5.41 14.21 -10.68
C ALA A 200 -6.41 13.05 -10.80
N ILE A 201 -6.77 12.65 -12.02
CA ILE A 201 -7.74 11.58 -12.29
C ILE A 201 -7.18 10.21 -11.90
N PHE A 202 -5.91 9.93 -12.20
CA PHE A 202 -5.22 8.73 -11.74
C PHE A 202 -5.22 8.65 -10.20
N GLY A 203 -4.89 9.77 -9.53
CA GLY A 203 -4.90 9.83 -8.06
C GLY A 203 -6.28 9.56 -7.46
N VAL A 204 -7.34 10.12 -8.05
CA VAL A 204 -8.73 9.82 -7.65
C VAL A 204 -9.03 8.33 -7.84
N GLY A 205 -8.65 7.75 -8.98
CA GLY A 205 -8.78 6.31 -9.25
C GLY A 205 -8.04 5.46 -8.22
N SER A 206 -6.80 5.82 -7.91
CA SER A 206 -5.97 5.14 -6.90
C SER A 206 -6.62 5.21 -5.50
N MET A 207 -7.11 6.37 -5.08
CA MET A 207 -7.80 6.53 -3.80
C MET A 207 -9.07 5.67 -3.72
N VAL A 208 -9.88 5.65 -4.77
CA VAL A 208 -11.07 4.79 -4.86
C VAL A 208 -10.68 3.32 -4.82
N GLY A 209 -9.66 2.92 -5.57
CA GLY A 209 -9.12 1.56 -5.58
C GLY A 209 -8.66 1.09 -4.20
N MET A 210 -7.91 1.92 -3.48
CA MET A 210 -7.42 1.62 -2.12
C MET A 210 -8.55 1.51 -1.10
N ALA A 211 -9.56 2.37 -1.19
CA ALA A 211 -10.76 2.27 -0.34
C ALA A 211 -11.56 1.00 -0.65
N ALA A 212 -11.74 0.68 -1.93
CA ALA A 212 -12.42 -0.54 -2.38
C ALA A 212 -11.66 -1.81 -1.96
N LEU A 213 -10.33 -1.82 -2.13
CA LEU A 213 -9.47 -2.92 -1.69
C LEU A 213 -9.61 -3.16 -0.19
N SER A 214 -9.59 -2.09 0.62
CA SER A 214 -9.79 -2.18 2.07
C SER A 214 -11.19 -2.71 2.42
N ALA A 215 -12.22 -2.34 1.66
CA ALA A 215 -13.59 -2.86 1.81
C ALA A 215 -13.65 -4.36 1.50
N VAL A 216 -13.01 -4.81 0.42
CA VAL A 216 -12.96 -6.23 0.01
C VAL A 216 -12.21 -7.05 1.03
N LEU A 217 -11.02 -6.62 1.45
CA LEU A 217 -10.21 -7.32 2.46
C LEU A 217 -10.90 -7.38 3.83
N SER A 218 -11.82 -6.46 4.14
CA SER A 218 -12.58 -6.50 5.39
C SER A 218 -13.48 -7.73 5.51
N LEU A 219 -13.93 -8.32 4.40
CA LEU A 219 -14.82 -9.47 4.38
C LEU A 219 -14.14 -10.74 4.92
N PRO A 220 -13.04 -11.25 4.32
CA PRO A 220 -12.35 -12.43 4.84
C PRO A 220 -11.80 -12.20 6.25
N LEU A 221 -11.32 -10.99 6.57
CA LEU A 221 -10.84 -10.68 7.90
C LEU A 221 -11.94 -10.80 8.96
N SER A 222 -13.15 -10.37 8.68
CA SER A 222 -14.29 -10.50 9.59
C SER A 222 -14.66 -11.97 9.86
N GLN A 223 -14.52 -12.83 8.88
CA GLN A 223 -14.72 -14.28 9.03
C GLN A 223 -13.61 -14.90 9.90
N VAL A 224 -12.37 -14.55 9.65
CA VAL A 224 -11.22 -14.98 10.46
C VAL A 224 -11.37 -14.57 11.92
N GLN A 225 -11.94 -13.38 12.19
CA GLN A 225 -12.19 -12.90 13.56
C GLN A 225 -13.19 -13.78 14.34
N ARG A 226 -14.14 -14.40 13.65
CA ARG A 226 -15.12 -15.33 14.24
C ARG A 226 -14.59 -16.76 14.36
N GLY A 227 -13.48 -17.04 13.69
CA GLY A 227 -12.88 -18.36 13.65
C GLY A 227 -12.00 -18.71 14.86
N ALA A 228 -11.49 -19.92 14.88
CA ALA A 228 -10.60 -20.43 15.92
C ALA A 228 -9.32 -19.59 16.07
N GLY A 229 -8.76 -19.55 17.28
CA GLY A 229 -7.56 -18.74 17.58
C GLY A 229 -6.36 -19.06 16.68
N TRP A 230 -6.15 -20.33 16.32
CA TRP A 230 -5.07 -20.74 15.42
C TRP A 230 -5.20 -20.11 14.02
N MET A 231 -6.43 -19.98 13.50
CA MET A 231 -6.70 -19.36 12.20
C MET A 231 -6.33 -17.87 12.21
N LYS A 232 -6.62 -17.17 13.31
CA LYS A 232 -6.20 -15.78 13.50
C LYS A 232 -4.68 -15.63 13.47
N SER A 233 -3.98 -16.56 14.14
CA SER A 233 -2.51 -16.58 14.17
C SER A 233 -1.92 -16.90 12.82
N ALA A 234 -2.44 -17.90 12.13
CA ALA A 234 -1.98 -18.31 10.80
C ALA A 234 -2.13 -17.17 9.78
N VAL A 235 -3.29 -16.50 9.74
CA VAL A 235 -3.53 -15.37 8.84
C VAL A 235 -2.62 -14.18 9.17
N SER A 236 -2.41 -13.86 10.46
CA SER A 236 -1.48 -12.79 10.82
C SER A 236 -0.04 -13.11 10.46
N LEU A 237 0.38 -14.36 10.64
CA LEU A 237 1.72 -14.80 10.24
C LEU A 237 1.89 -14.73 8.73
N ALA A 238 0.87 -15.14 7.96
CA ALA A 238 0.88 -15.02 6.50
C ALA A 238 0.97 -13.56 6.03
N ILE A 239 0.19 -12.64 6.64
CA ILE A 239 0.26 -11.21 6.34
C ILE A 239 1.64 -10.64 6.67
N ALA A 240 2.19 -10.97 7.84
CA ALA A 240 3.51 -10.50 8.23
C ALA A 240 4.61 -11.06 7.32
N GLY A 241 4.55 -12.35 6.98
CA GLY A 241 5.48 -12.99 6.05
C GLY A 241 5.42 -12.37 4.65
N LEU A 242 4.22 -12.11 4.14
CA LEU A 242 4.02 -11.45 2.85
C LEU A 242 4.61 -10.03 2.85
N ALA A 243 4.33 -9.24 3.90
CA ALA A 243 4.86 -7.89 4.01
C ALA A 243 6.39 -7.85 4.13
N LEU A 244 6.98 -8.79 4.87
CA LEU A 244 8.44 -8.92 4.98
C LEU A 244 9.07 -9.38 3.66
N PHE A 245 8.44 -10.30 2.95
CA PHE A 245 8.91 -10.80 1.66
C PHE A 245 8.89 -9.69 0.60
N ILE A 246 7.75 -8.98 0.45
CA ILE A 246 7.61 -7.92 -0.54
C ILE A 246 8.46 -6.71 -0.14
N GLY A 247 8.38 -6.25 1.10
CA GLY A 247 9.16 -5.10 1.55
C GLY A 247 10.67 -5.35 1.55
N GLY A 248 11.10 -6.54 1.96
CA GLY A 248 12.49 -6.97 1.87
C GLY A 248 12.98 -7.11 0.44
N GLY A 249 12.16 -7.67 -0.45
CA GLY A 249 12.46 -7.80 -1.88
C GLY A 249 12.69 -6.42 -2.52
N LEU A 250 11.74 -5.48 -2.34
CA LEU A 250 11.85 -4.10 -2.82
C LEU A 250 13.12 -3.42 -2.29
N ALA A 251 13.40 -3.55 -1.00
CA ALA A 251 14.60 -2.95 -0.39
C ALA A 251 15.89 -3.54 -0.99
N LEU A 252 15.95 -4.84 -1.23
CA LEU A 252 17.13 -5.47 -1.83
C LEU A 252 17.29 -5.11 -3.31
N GLU A 253 16.19 -5.05 -4.07
CA GLU A 253 16.20 -4.68 -5.48
C GLU A 253 16.61 -3.22 -5.71
N SER A 254 16.40 -2.33 -4.76
CA SER A 254 16.78 -0.92 -4.85
C SER A 254 18.28 -0.66 -4.59
N LEU A 255 19.00 -1.55 -3.89
CA LEU A 255 20.39 -1.35 -3.50
C LEU A 255 21.37 -1.10 -4.68
N PRO A 256 21.31 -1.83 -5.81
CA PRO A 256 22.17 -1.58 -6.94
C PRO A 256 21.99 -0.18 -7.54
N GLY A 257 20.75 0.33 -7.58
CA GLY A 257 20.44 1.69 -8.06
C GLY A 257 21.07 2.80 -7.21
N LEU A 258 21.24 2.58 -5.91
CA LEU A 258 21.93 3.51 -5.01
C LEU A 258 23.44 3.55 -5.22
N GLN A 259 24.02 2.44 -5.68
CA GLN A 259 25.47 2.32 -5.91
C GLN A 259 25.89 2.79 -7.30
N ALA A 260 24.94 2.95 -8.23
CA ALA A 260 25.24 3.45 -9.56
C ALA A 260 25.85 4.86 -9.48
N ALA A 261 26.96 5.07 -10.21
CA ALA A 261 27.60 6.38 -10.29
C ALA A 261 26.59 7.41 -10.86
N PRO A 262 26.62 8.66 -10.39
CA PRO A 262 25.83 9.71 -11.03
C PRO A 262 26.32 9.87 -12.48
N LEU A 263 25.38 9.83 -13.41
CA LEU A 263 25.64 10.16 -14.82
C LEU A 263 25.81 11.67 -14.94
#